data_29f0933273af272a09142481cb146353
#
_entry.id   29f0933273af272a09142481cb146353
#
_cell.length_a   1.000
_cell.length_b   1.000
_cell.length_c   1.000
_cell.angle_alpha   90.00
_cell.angle_beta   90.00
_cell.angle_gamma   90.00
#
_symmetry.space_group_name_H-M   'P 1'
#
loop_
_entity.id
_entity.type
_entity.pdbx_description
1 polymer ?
#
loop_
_entity_poly.entity_id
_entity_poly.type
_entity_poly.pdbx_seq_one_letter_code
_entity_poly.pdbx_strand_id
1 'polypeptide(L)'
;MDKLKKEFASKLLKVKAIKLQPNDPFTWASGWKSPFYCDNRKTLSFPELRNYVKLELVHAILEQFPEADAVAGVATGAIAQGALVADELN
;
A
#
# COMPACT_ATOMS: atom_id res chain seq x y z
N MET A 1 9.14 -6.56 13.33
CA MET A 1 7.81 -6.08 12.93
C MET A 1 7.59 -4.61 13.21
N ASP A 2 7.83 -4.15 14.43
CA ASP A 2 7.60 -2.72 14.75
C ASP A 2 8.48 -1.78 13.93
N LYS A 3 9.73 -2.18 13.68
CA LYS A 3 10.64 -1.38 12.87
C LYS A 3 10.12 -1.27 11.43
N LEU A 4 9.65 -2.36 10.85
CA LEU A 4 9.09 -2.38 9.50
C LEU A 4 7.85 -1.49 9.41
N LYS A 5 6.96 -1.57 10.38
CA LYS A 5 5.76 -0.74 10.41
C LYS A 5 6.10 0.74 10.45
N LYS A 6 7.09 1.12 11.27
CA LYS A 6 7.52 2.51 11.37
C LYS A 6 8.16 3.00 10.08
N GLU A 7 9.00 2.19 9.46
CA GLU A 7 9.63 2.54 8.20
C GLU A 7 8.60 2.77 7.10
N PHE A 8 7.63 1.86 6.99
CA PHE A 8 6.58 1.97 5.98
C PHE A 8 5.74 3.23 6.21
N ALA A 9 5.27 3.44 7.44
CA ALA A 9 4.48 4.63 7.76
C ALA A 9 5.24 5.91 7.47
N SER A 10 6.52 5.96 7.80
CA SER A 10 7.38 7.11 7.53
C SER A 10 7.50 7.37 6.03
N LYS A 11 7.65 6.32 5.22
CA LYS A 11 7.74 6.45 3.77
C LYS A 11 6.41 6.96 3.18
N LEU A 12 5.28 6.47 3.68
CA LEU A 12 3.97 6.92 3.23
C LEU A 12 3.74 8.41 3.54
N LEU A 13 4.14 8.86 4.71
CA LEU A 13 4.03 10.27 5.08
C LEU A 13 4.92 11.15 4.21
N LYS A 14 6.13 10.69 3.91
CA LYS A 14 7.09 11.44 3.10
C LYS A 14 6.57 11.74 1.69
N VAL A 15 5.88 10.79 1.08
CA VAL A 15 5.32 10.97 -0.27
C VAL A 15 3.89 11.50 -0.24
N LYS A 16 3.37 11.80 0.95
CA LYS A 16 2.01 12.32 1.13
C LYS A 16 0.91 11.34 0.70
N ALA A 17 1.19 10.05 0.77
CA ALA A 17 0.17 9.03 0.59
C ALA A 17 -0.83 9.04 1.74
N ILE A 18 -0.36 9.43 2.93
CA ILE A 18 -1.19 9.66 4.11
C ILE A 18 -1.27 11.16 4.35
N LYS A 19 -2.48 11.69 4.46
CA LYS A 19 -2.72 13.11 4.72
C LYS A 19 -3.58 13.26 5.97
N LEU A 20 -3.25 14.28 6.77
CA LEU A 20 -3.97 14.58 8.00
C LEU A 20 -4.58 15.99 7.89
N GLN A 21 -5.89 16.10 8.06
CA GLN A 21 -6.61 17.37 8.01
C GLN A 21 -7.67 17.41 9.12
N PRO A 22 -7.27 17.61 10.39
CA PRO A 22 -8.22 17.58 11.49
C PRO A 22 -9.21 18.75 11.47
N ASN A 23 -8.81 19.92 10.92
CA ASN A 23 -9.66 21.10 10.88
C ASN A 23 -10.54 21.19 9.62
N ASP A 24 -10.21 20.40 8.59
CA ASP A 24 -10.95 20.35 7.34
C ASP A 24 -10.99 18.90 6.86
N PRO A 25 -11.82 18.07 7.53
CA PRO A 25 -11.82 16.63 7.28
C PRO A 25 -12.13 16.26 5.83
N PHE A 26 -11.50 15.16 5.37
CA PHE A 26 -11.82 14.57 4.07
C PHE A 26 -13.20 13.92 4.13
N THR A 27 -13.91 13.96 3.01
CA THR A 27 -15.15 13.21 2.84
C THR A 27 -14.86 11.98 2.02
N TRP A 28 -15.05 10.80 2.61
CA TRP A 28 -14.86 9.53 1.90
C TRP A 28 -16.02 9.28 0.94
N ALA A 29 -15.82 8.36 0.00
CA ALA A 29 -16.87 7.96 -0.95
C ALA A 29 -18.14 7.48 -0.24
N SER A 30 -18.02 6.93 0.96
CA SER A 30 -19.15 6.51 1.78
C SER A 30 -19.96 7.67 2.38
N GLY A 31 -19.46 8.91 2.29
CA GLY A 31 -20.07 10.08 2.92
C GLY A 31 -19.53 10.39 4.30
N TRP A 32 -18.76 9.50 4.89
CA TRP A 32 -18.15 9.73 6.20
C TRP A 32 -17.01 10.73 6.10
N LYS A 33 -16.87 11.56 7.14
CA LYS A 33 -15.77 12.53 7.23
C LYS A 33 -14.66 11.95 8.11
N SER A 34 -13.42 12.16 7.70
CA SER A 34 -12.27 11.67 8.43
C SER A 34 -11.16 12.72 8.45
N PRO A 35 -10.44 12.87 9.59
CA PRO A 35 -9.29 13.78 9.65
C PRO A 35 -8.07 13.28 8.88
N PHE A 36 -8.07 12.03 8.41
CA PHE A 36 -6.96 11.52 7.63
C PHE A 36 -7.45 10.76 6.41
N TYR A 37 -6.55 10.65 5.44
CA TYR A 37 -6.78 9.92 4.19
C TYR A 37 -5.48 9.20 3.81
N CYS A 38 -5.60 7.95 3.38
CA CYS A 38 -4.47 7.16 2.92
C CYS A 38 -4.73 6.71 1.49
N ASP A 39 -3.83 7.08 0.57
CA ASP A 39 -3.88 6.62 -0.81
C ASP A 39 -2.62 5.84 -1.14
N ASN A 40 -2.71 4.53 -1.00
CA ASN A 40 -1.58 3.63 -1.26
C ASN A 40 -1.16 3.60 -2.73
N ARG A 41 -2.03 4.04 -3.65
CA ARG A 41 -1.68 4.09 -5.08
C ARG A 41 -0.57 5.10 -5.36
N LYS A 42 -0.40 6.10 -4.50
CA LYS A 42 0.71 7.05 -4.64
C LYS A 42 2.06 6.37 -4.60
N THR A 43 2.18 5.24 -3.93
CA THR A 43 3.45 4.51 -3.87
C THR A 43 3.92 4.07 -5.25
N LEU A 44 3.01 3.88 -6.19
CA LEU A 44 3.33 3.44 -7.55
C LEU A 44 4.11 4.48 -8.33
N SER A 45 3.97 5.77 -7.98
CA SER A 45 4.63 6.87 -8.67
C SER A 45 6.09 7.07 -8.26
N PHE A 46 6.54 6.39 -7.22
CA PHE A 46 7.89 6.53 -6.68
C PHE A 46 8.60 5.19 -6.80
N PRO A 47 9.51 5.02 -7.79
CA PRO A 47 10.10 3.70 -8.08
C PRO A 47 10.72 2.99 -6.89
N GLU A 48 11.45 3.69 -6.04
CA GLU A 48 12.05 3.07 -4.86
C GLU A 48 11.00 2.58 -3.87
N LEU A 49 9.97 3.40 -3.64
CA LEU A 49 8.89 3.03 -2.73
C LEU A 49 8.02 1.94 -3.33
N ARG A 50 7.75 2.01 -4.63
CA ARG A 50 7.01 0.96 -5.34
C ARG A 50 7.70 -0.39 -5.19
N ASN A 51 9.01 -0.43 -5.40
CA ASN A 51 9.78 -1.66 -5.25
C ASN A 51 9.79 -2.14 -3.79
N TYR A 52 9.92 -1.22 -2.85
CA TYR A 52 9.89 -1.56 -1.43
C TYR A 52 8.58 -2.25 -1.06
N VAL A 53 7.44 -1.65 -1.44
CA VAL A 53 6.12 -2.23 -1.14
C VAL A 53 5.96 -3.60 -1.81
N LYS A 54 6.33 -3.70 -3.08
CA LYS A 54 6.26 -4.96 -3.82
C LYS A 54 7.05 -6.06 -3.11
N LEU A 55 8.30 -5.80 -2.77
CA LEU A 55 9.17 -6.81 -2.18
C LEU A 55 8.73 -7.20 -0.78
N GLU A 56 8.22 -6.26 0.01
CA GLU A 56 7.70 -6.58 1.34
C GLU A 56 6.44 -7.43 1.26
N LEU A 57 5.57 -7.18 0.29
CA LEU A 57 4.38 -8.02 0.08
C LEU A 57 4.78 -9.42 -0.39
N VAL A 58 5.74 -9.52 -1.30
CA VAL A 58 6.26 -10.81 -1.75
C VAL A 58 6.84 -11.59 -0.57
N HIS A 59 7.63 -10.94 0.27
CA HIS A 59 8.22 -11.56 1.45
C HIS A 59 7.14 -12.09 2.38
N ALA A 60 6.11 -11.31 2.64
CA ALA A 60 5.00 -11.72 3.50
C ALA A 60 4.26 -12.94 2.94
N ILE A 61 4.06 -12.98 1.62
CA ILE A 61 3.41 -14.11 0.95
C ILE A 61 4.25 -15.37 1.08
N LEU A 62 5.55 -15.27 0.82
CA LEU A 62 6.44 -16.42 0.91
C LEU A 62 6.55 -16.96 2.33
N GLU A 63 6.47 -16.10 3.34
CA GLU A 63 6.49 -16.53 4.73
C GLU A 63 5.19 -17.19 5.19
N GLN A 64 4.05 -16.63 4.80
CA GLN A 64 2.76 -17.04 5.36
C GLN A 64 1.92 -17.89 4.41
N PHE A 65 2.10 -17.72 3.11
CA PHE A 65 1.29 -18.42 2.11
C PHE A 65 2.15 -18.98 0.98
N PRO A 66 3.18 -19.82 1.32
CA PRO A 66 4.12 -20.29 0.29
C PRO A 66 3.47 -21.17 -0.80
N GLU A 67 2.26 -21.66 -0.56
CA GLU A 67 1.56 -22.53 -1.51
C GLU A 67 0.55 -21.78 -2.38
N ALA A 68 0.51 -20.44 -2.28
CA ALA A 68 -0.41 -19.65 -3.08
C ALA A 68 -0.10 -19.79 -4.57
N ASP A 69 -1.12 -20.03 -5.39
CA ASP A 69 -0.98 -20.22 -6.84
C ASP A 69 -1.34 -18.96 -7.62
N ALA A 70 -2.03 -18.01 -7.01
CA ALA A 70 -2.50 -16.82 -7.70
C ALA A 70 -2.58 -15.63 -6.75
N VAL A 71 -2.50 -14.43 -7.34
CA VAL A 71 -2.66 -13.17 -6.60
C VAL A 71 -3.87 -12.44 -7.19
N ALA A 72 -4.77 -12.01 -6.30
CA ALA A 72 -5.94 -11.23 -6.71
C ALA A 72 -5.76 -9.77 -6.26
N GLY A 73 -5.74 -8.86 -7.22
CA GLY A 73 -5.70 -7.44 -6.94
C GLY A 73 -7.09 -6.84 -7.00
N VAL A 74 -7.59 -6.42 -5.85
CA VAL A 74 -8.96 -5.87 -5.77
C VAL A 74 -9.05 -4.53 -6.49
N ALA A 75 -10.01 -4.44 -7.40
CA ALA A 75 -10.22 -3.22 -8.20
C ALA A 75 -10.69 -2.07 -7.31
N THR A 76 -10.29 -0.89 -7.65
CA THR A 76 -9.30 -0.54 -8.67
C THR A 76 -7.92 -0.31 -8.04
N GLY A 77 -7.87 0.01 -6.79
CA GLY A 77 -6.68 0.45 -6.08
C GLY A 77 -5.56 -0.58 -6.03
N ALA A 78 -5.89 -1.86 -6.05
CA ALA A 78 -4.89 -2.91 -5.90
C ALA A 78 -4.56 -3.66 -7.18
N ILE A 79 -5.13 -3.25 -8.33
CA ILE A 79 -4.87 -3.96 -9.60
C ILE A 79 -3.39 -3.91 -9.94
N ALA A 80 -2.81 -2.72 -9.99
CA ALA A 80 -1.41 -2.56 -10.37
C ALA A 80 -0.47 -3.25 -9.38
N GLN A 81 -0.72 -3.07 -8.08
CA GLN A 81 0.11 -3.67 -7.04
C GLN A 81 0.04 -5.20 -7.10
N GLY A 82 -1.16 -5.75 -7.33
CA GLY A 82 -1.34 -7.19 -7.49
C GLY A 82 -0.55 -7.74 -8.67
N ALA A 83 -0.56 -7.03 -9.79
CA ALA A 83 0.21 -7.42 -10.97
C ALA A 83 1.71 -7.41 -10.70
N LEU A 84 2.21 -6.37 -10.01
CA LEU A 84 3.63 -6.30 -9.67
C LEU A 84 4.06 -7.43 -8.75
N VAL A 85 3.24 -7.76 -7.75
CA VAL A 85 3.51 -8.85 -6.82
C VAL A 85 3.51 -10.19 -7.55
N ALA A 86 2.51 -10.42 -8.39
CA ALA A 86 2.40 -11.65 -9.16
C ALA A 86 3.61 -11.84 -10.09
N ASP A 87 4.05 -10.78 -10.75
CA ASP A 87 5.21 -10.79 -11.63
C ASP A 87 6.49 -11.16 -10.87
N GLU A 88 6.66 -10.58 -9.68
CA GLU A 88 7.84 -10.86 -8.85
C GLU A 88 7.85 -12.31 -8.33
N LEU A 89 6.69 -12.84 -7.99
CA LEU A 89 6.56 -14.22 -7.52
C LEU A 89 6.71 -15.24 -8.66
N ASN A 90 6.45 -14.78 -9.85
CA ASN A 90 6.53 -15.59 -11.05
C ASN A 90 5.50 -16.71 -11.04
#